data_f3b37c629776d5ce7b247c95d84665bc
#
_entry.id   f3b37c629776d5ce7b247c95d84665bc
#
_cell.length_a   1.000
_cell.length_b   1.000
_cell.length_c   1.000
_cell.angle_alpha   90.00
_cell.angle_beta   90.00
_cell.angle_gamma   90.00
#
_symmetry.space_group_name_H-M   'P 1'
#
loop_
_entity.id
_entity.type
_entity.pdbx_description
1 polymer ?
#
loop_
_entity_poly.entity_id
_entity_poly.type
_entity_poly.pdbx_seq_one_letter_code
_entity_poly.pdbx_strand_id
1 'polypeptide(L)'
;MIKTTKKTFILIAIASCAWIGAAQSSFSATIPAGTTLIVRTLNTIHSNDRVGRTFTAQLDQDVAVNGKAVLRAGTKVVGRIEASQANPRNSRPLTLNLTDISVSGRTIPIKTVSGFQLQNIAKRGAARARGMSVGPFLAPHGTRLEFRLAQSVTL
;
A
#
# COMPACT_ATOMS: atom_id res chain seq x y z
N MET A 1 -4.60 84.38 -28.83
CA MET A 1 -3.66 83.42 -28.23
C MET A 1 -4.46 82.38 -27.50
N ILE A 2 -4.63 81.23 -28.10
CA ILE A 2 -5.44 80.13 -27.50
C ILE A 2 -4.48 79.05 -27.10
N LYS A 3 -4.34 78.81 -25.79
CA LYS A 3 -3.51 77.69 -25.22
C LYS A 3 -4.37 76.47 -25.12
N THR A 4 -4.11 75.50 -25.98
CA THR A 4 -4.77 74.20 -26.01
C THR A 4 -4.17 73.31 -24.91
N THR A 5 -4.95 72.99 -23.90
CA THR A 5 -4.58 72.03 -22.82
C THR A 5 -4.93 70.63 -23.25
N LYS A 6 -3.93 69.82 -23.55
CA LYS A 6 -4.11 68.36 -23.82
C LYS A 6 -4.42 67.63 -22.54
N LYS A 7 -5.64 67.16 -22.42
CA LYS A 7 -6.04 66.20 -21.35
C LYS A 7 -5.61 64.82 -21.76
N THR A 8 -4.61 64.32 -21.07
CA THR A 8 -4.15 62.93 -21.21
C THR A 8 -5.14 61.99 -20.44
N PHE A 9 -5.91 61.22 -21.16
CA PHE A 9 -6.73 60.17 -20.60
C PHE A 9 -5.85 58.93 -20.33
N ILE A 10 -5.60 58.66 -19.05
CA ILE A 10 -4.96 57.42 -18.61
C ILE A 10 -6.04 56.35 -18.53
N LEU A 11 -6.05 55.45 -19.50
CA LEU A 11 -6.86 54.25 -19.48
C LEU A 11 -6.20 53.24 -18.54
N ILE A 12 -6.77 53.11 -17.34
CA ILE A 12 -6.40 52.05 -16.40
C ILE A 12 -7.14 50.78 -16.84
N ALA A 13 -6.44 49.90 -17.53
CA ALA A 13 -6.93 48.54 -17.83
C ALA A 13 -6.82 47.67 -16.55
N ILE A 14 -7.94 47.45 -15.89
CA ILE A 14 -8.03 46.52 -14.77
C ILE A 14 -8.04 45.12 -15.36
N ALA A 15 -6.89 44.43 -15.33
CA ALA A 15 -6.76 43.02 -15.64
C ALA A 15 -7.35 42.22 -14.48
N SER A 16 -8.61 41.81 -14.59
CA SER A 16 -9.24 40.84 -13.70
C SER A 16 -8.63 39.48 -13.97
N CYS A 17 -7.65 39.07 -13.18
CA CYS A 17 -7.18 37.69 -13.09
C CYS A 17 -8.31 36.83 -12.57
N ALA A 18 -9.04 36.16 -13.48
CA ALA A 18 -9.93 35.07 -13.13
C ALA A 18 -9.10 33.91 -12.59
N TRP A 19 -9.10 33.75 -11.28
CA TRP A 19 -8.59 32.56 -10.63
C TRP A 19 -9.54 31.42 -11.00
N ILE A 20 -9.17 30.65 -12.03
CA ILE A 20 -9.79 29.37 -12.33
C ILE A 20 -9.34 28.45 -11.19
N GLY A 21 -10.16 28.40 -10.15
CA GLY A 21 -10.04 27.37 -9.11
C GLY A 21 -10.18 26.01 -9.79
N ALA A 22 -9.06 25.33 -10.01
CA ALA A 22 -9.08 23.93 -10.39
C ALA A 22 -9.82 23.18 -9.29
N ALA A 23 -11.09 22.86 -9.52
CA ALA A 23 -11.85 21.94 -8.70
C ALA A 23 -11.08 20.62 -8.74
N GLN A 24 -10.32 20.36 -7.68
CA GLN A 24 -9.68 19.06 -7.48
C GLN A 24 -10.83 18.08 -7.24
N SER A 25 -11.24 17.43 -8.33
CA SER A 25 -12.16 16.29 -8.24
C SER A 25 -11.47 15.25 -7.37
N SER A 26 -11.86 15.17 -6.12
CA SER A 26 -11.47 14.08 -5.23
C SER A 26 -12.11 12.82 -5.80
N PHE A 27 -11.41 12.14 -6.70
CA PHE A 27 -11.82 10.83 -7.18
C PHE A 27 -11.71 9.87 -6.01
N SER A 28 -12.81 9.68 -5.32
CA SER A 28 -12.95 8.59 -4.35
C SER A 28 -12.98 7.28 -5.14
N ALA A 29 -11.81 6.67 -5.28
CA ALA A 29 -11.70 5.37 -5.92
C ALA A 29 -11.96 4.28 -4.89
N THR A 30 -12.91 3.38 -5.17
CA THR A 30 -13.17 2.23 -4.31
C THR A 30 -12.55 0.98 -4.91
N ILE A 31 -11.69 0.33 -4.14
CA ILE A 31 -11.11 -0.97 -4.48
C ILE A 31 -12.07 -2.04 -3.94
N PRO A 32 -12.61 -2.94 -4.78
CA PRO A 32 -13.57 -3.94 -4.34
C PRO A 32 -12.91 -5.00 -3.44
N ALA A 33 -13.74 -5.61 -2.57
CA ALA A 33 -13.36 -6.81 -1.84
C ALA A 33 -12.93 -7.91 -2.81
N GLY A 34 -11.99 -8.77 -2.38
CA GLY A 34 -11.45 -9.83 -3.21
C GLY A 34 -10.31 -9.39 -4.12
N THR A 35 -10.01 -8.10 -4.22
CA THR A 35 -8.86 -7.61 -5.00
C THR A 35 -7.56 -8.16 -4.43
N THR A 36 -6.71 -8.68 -5.30
CA THR A 36 -5.39 -9.19 -4.93
C THR A 36 -4.38 -8.05 -4.85
N LEU A 37 -3.69 -7.96 -3.74
CA LEU A 37 -2.57 -7.06 -3.49
C LEU A 37 -1.28 -7.86 -3.50
N ILE A 38 -0.39 -7.56 -4.42
CA ILE A 38 0.95 -8.15 -4.45
C ILE A 38 1.91 -7.14 -3.88
N VAL A 39 2.60 -7.53 -2.81
CA VAL A 39 3.52 -6.65 -2.10
C VAL A 39 4.91 -7.26 -2.02
N ARG A 40 5.90 -6.41 -1.84
CA ARG A 40 7.30 -6.77 -1.62
C ARG A 40 7.73 -6.27 -0.25
N THR A 41 8.27 -7.15 0.59
CA THR A 41 8.71 -6.80 1.94
C THR A 41 9.88 -5.81 1.91
N LEU A 42 9.86 -4.83 2.81
CA LEU A 42 10.94 -3.86 3.01
C LEU A 42 11.81 -4.20 4.22
N ASN A 43 11.36 -5.14 5.05
CA ASN A 43 12.13 -5.67 6.17
C ASN A 43 12.16 -7.20 6.10
N THR A 44 13.13 -7.78 6.78
CA THR A 44 13.18 -9.20 7.01
C THR A 44 12.18 -9.61 8.08
N ILE A 45 11.43 -10.68 7.83
CA ILE A 45 10.44 -11.26 8.74
C ILE A 45 10.90 -12.66 9.11
N HIS A 46 10.97 -12.95 10.41
CA HIS A 46 11.38 -14.25 10.93
C HIS A 46 10.14 -15.04 11.43
N SER A 47 10.18 -16.35 11.29
CA SER A 47 9.08 -17.22 11.76
C SER A 47 8.90 -17.18 13.28
N ASN A 48 9.90 -16.74 14.03
CA ASN A 48 9.89 -16.56 15.48
C ASN A 48 9.66 -15.12 15.92
N ASP A 49 9.35 -14.22 15.01
CA ASP A 49 8.96 -12.85 15.38
C ASP A 49 7.70 -12.86 16.25
N ARG A 50 7.63 -11.90 17.18
CA ARG A 50 6.48 -11.82 18.11
C ARG A 50 5.18 -11.53 17.38
N VAL A 51 4.12 -12.20 17.78
CA VAL A 51 2.75 -11.88 17.33
C VAL A 51 2.45 -10.41 17.68
N GLY A 52 1.81 -9.71 16.77
CA GLY A 52 1.54 -8.27 16.88
C GLY A 52 2.65 -7.36 16.35
N ARG A 53 3.87 -7.88 16.07
CA ARG A 53 4.90 -7.09 15.40
C ARG A 53 4.43 -6.65 14.02
N THR A 54 4.69 -5.39 13.69
CA THR A 54 4.41 -4.83 12.36
C THR A 54 5.59 -5.04 11.41
N PHE A 55 5.29 -5.17 10.14
CA PHE A 55 6.27 -5.15 9.06
C PHE A 55 5.86 -4.13 8.00
N THR A 56 6.83 -3.65 7.25
CA THR A 56 6.61 -2.72 6.15
C THR A 56 6.82 -3.43 4.82
N ALA A 57 5.96 -3.12 3.87
CA ALA A 57 6.06 -3.59 2.51
C ALA A 57 5.66 -2.47 1.54
N GLN A 58 5.81 -2.71 0.26
CA GLN A 58 5.33 -1.82 -0.80
C GLN A 58 4.62 -2.65 -1.87
N LEU A 59 3.66 -2.06 -2.57
CA LEU A 59 3.03 -2.71 -3.72
C LEU A 59 4.09 -3.03 -4.77
N ASP A 60 4.08 -4.27 -5.25
CA ASP A 60 5.00 -4.75 -6.31
C ASP A 60 4.50 -4.37 -7.71
N GLN A 61 3.20 -4.12 -7.84
CA GLN A 61 2.54 -3.74 -9.08
C GLN A 61 1.36 -2.79 -8.83
N ASP A 62 0.92 -2.10 -9.90
CA ASP A 62 -0.25 -1.25 -9.85
C ASP A 62 -1.51 -2.07 -9.54
N VAL A 63 -2.42 -1.49 -8.75
CA VAL A 63 -3.76 -2.03 -8.55
C VAL A 63 -4.73 -1.24 -9.42
N ALA A 64 -5.34 -1.92 -10.38
CA ALA A 64 -6.31 -1.32 -11.28
C ALA A 64 -7.74 -1.76 -10.94
N VAL A 65 -8.67 -0.81 -11.04
CA VAL A 65 -10.12 -1.05 -10.95
C VAL A 65 -10.75 -0.51 -12.23
N ASN A 66 -11.51 -1.33 -12.92
CA ASN A 66 -12.12 -0.97 -14.21
C ASN A 66 -11.12 -0.42 -15.24
N GLY A 67 -9.92 -1.04 -15.29
CA GLY A 67 -8.87 -0.63 -16.23
C GLY A 67 -8.10 0.64 -15.85
N LYS A 68 -8.45 1.30 -14.74
CA LYS A 68 -7.76 2.50 -14.22
C LYS A 68 -6.91 2.16 -13.02
N ALA A 69 -5.63 2.51 -13.03
CA ALA A 69 -4.75 2.34 -11.88
C ALA A 69 -5.21 3.26 -10.73
N VAL A 70 -5.61 2.67 -9.61
CA VAL A 70 -6.05 3.37 -8.40
C VAL A 70 -4.96 3.42 -7.33
N LEU A 71 -4.07 2.44 -7.30
CA LEU A 71 -2.85 2.44 -6.51
C LEU A 71 -1.67 2.11 -7.40
N ARG A 72 -0.57 2.79 -7.19
CA ARG A 72 0.66 2.56 -7.96
C ARG A 72 1.61 1.61 -7.25
N ALA A 73 2.40 0.90 -8.02
CA ALA A 73 3.56 0.17 -7.52
C ALA A 73 4.45 1.11 -6.67
N GLY A 74 5.06 0.56 -5.62
CA GLY A 74 5.80 1.37 -4.64
C GLY A 74 4.95 1.99 -3.53
N THR A 75 3.60 1.95 -3.62
CA THR A 75 2.74 2.41 -2.52
C THR A 75 3.05 1.64 -1.25
N LYS A 76 3.35 2.37 -0.17
CA LYS A 76 3.73 1.79 1.12
C LYS A 76 2.53 1.11 1.79
N VAL A 77 2.79 -0.07 2.31
CA VAL A 77 1.81 -0.89 3.03
C VAL A 77 2.40 -1.33 4.36
N VAL A 78 1.58 -1.38 5.39
CA VAL A 78 1.95 -1.93 6.70
C VAL A 78 1.17 -3.20 6.93
N GLY A 79 1.84 -4.20 7.48
CA GLY A 79 1.21 -5.44 7.90
C GLY A 79 1.58 -5.79 9.32
N ARG A 80 0.91 -6.81 9.84
CA ARG A 80 1.09 -7.34 11.20
C ARG A 80 1.24 -8.84 11.16
N ILE A 81 2.04 -9.36 12.08
CA ILE A 81 2.19 -10.79 12.33
C ILE A 81 1.03 -11.25 13.24
N GLU A 82 0.15 -12.12 12.74
CA GLU A 82 -1.00 -12.64 13.49
C GLU A 82 -0.70 -13.96 14.20
N ALA A 83 0.13 -14.78 13.61
CA ALA A 83 0.59 -16.01 14.23
C ALA A 83 2.06 -16.26 13.89
N SER A 84 2.78 -16.86 14.81
CA SER A 84 4.21 -17.18 14.64
C SER A 84 4.63 -18.39 15.48
N GLN A 85 5.85 -18.85 15.26
CA GLN A 85 6.48 -19.93 16.03
C GLN A 85 7.20 -19.43 17.29
N ALA A 86 7.06 -18.15 17.65
CA ALA A 86 7.71 -17.55 18.82
C ALA A 86 7.27 -18.17 20.15
N ASN A 87 6.10 -18.80 20.19
CA ASN A 87 5.60 -19.48 21.39
C ASN A 87 5.72 -20.99 21.25
N PRO A 88 6.62 -21.65 22.00
CA PRO A 88 6.82 -23.10 21.93
C PRO A 88 5.58 -23.91 22.31
N ARG A 89 4.66 -23.37 23.12
CA ARG A 89 3.42 -24.04 23.54
C ARG A 89 2.30 -23.92 22.50
N ASN A 90 2.41 -23.02 21.55
CA ASN A 90 1.38 -22.76 20.55
C ASN A 90 2.02 -22.42 19.20
N SER A 91 2.89 -23.32 18.75
CA SER A 91 3.62 -23.18 17.49
C SER A 91 2.66 -23.19 16.30
N ARG A 92 2.30 -22.00 15.81
CA ARG A 92 1.49 -21.82 14.61
C ARG A 92 2.37 -21.41 13.43
N PRO A 93 1.97 -21.75 12.21
CA PRO A 93 2.65 -21.24 11.04
C PRO A 93 2.64 -19.72 11.05
N LEU A 94 3.73 -19.12 10.57
CA LEU A 94 3.81 -17.66 10.42
C LEU A 94 2.67 -17.19 9.53
N THR A 95 1.78 -16.38 10.10
CA THR A 95 0.63 -15.80 9.41
C THR A 95 0.79 -14.29 9.41
N LEU A 96 0.71 -13.70 8.23
CA LEU A 96 0.88 -12.27 7.99
C LEU A 96 -0.41 -11.69 7.43
N ASN A 97 -0.83 -10.52 7.90
CA ASN A 97 -1.92 -9.76 7.32
C ASN A 97 -1.48 -8.32 7.04
N LEU A 98 -2.10 -7.69 6.04
CA LEU A 98 -1.97 -6.25 5.83
C LEU A 98 -3.01 -5.53 6.66
N THR A 99 -2.60 -4.44 7.30
CA THR A 99 -3.44 -3.62 8.17
C THR A 99 -3.71 -2.24 7.61
N ASP A 100 -2.74 -1.67 6.89
CA ASP A 100 -2.83 -0.30 6.45
C ASP A 100 -2.14 -0.09 5.09
N ILE A 101 -2.66 0.86 4.33
CA ILE A 101 -2.05 1.34 3.09
C ILE A 101 -1.90 2.85 3.13
N SER A 102 -0.75 3.35 2.69
CA SER A 102 -0.44 4.78 2.70
C SER A 102 -0.64 5.38 1.31
N VAL A 103 -1.65 6.23 1.16
CA VAL A 103 -1.99 6.88 -0.12
C VAL A 103 -1.96 8.39 0.06
N SER A 104 -1.15 9.07 -0.73
CA SER A 104 -1.05 10.55 -0.71
C SER A 104 -0.86 11.13 0.69
N GLY A 105 -0.04 10.47 1.53
CA GLY A 105 0.22 10.88 2.91
C GLY A 105 -0.88 10.52 3.92
N ARG A 106 -1.96 9.87 3.48
CA ARG A 106 -3.02 9.35 4.37
C ARG A 106 -2.82 7.86 4.60
N THR A 107 -3.08 7.42 5.83
CA THR A 107 -3.10 6.01 6.19
C THR A 107 -4.54 5.51 6.15
N ILE A 108 -4.81 4.53 5.33
CA ILE A 108 -6.14 3.94 5.13
C ILE A 108 -6.09 2.52 5.69
N PRO A 109 -6.94 2.18 6.68
CA PRO A 109 -6.99 0.84 7.22
C PRO A 109 -7.57 -0.13 6.20
N ILE A 110 -6.96 -1.31 6.09
CA ILE A 110 -7.40 -2.39 5.22
C ILE A 110 -7.48 -3.70 6.01
N LYS A 111 -8.25 -4.65 5.48
CA LYS A 111 -8.29 -6.03 6.00
C LYS A 111 -8.09 -7.01 4.86
N THR A 112 -7.33 -8.07 5.12
CA THR A 112 -7.14 -9.17 4.18
C THR A 112 -7.91 -10.42 4.63
N VAL A 113 -8.39 -11.22 3.67
CA VAL A 113 -9.28 -12.38 3.93
C VAL A 113 -8.56 -13.47 4.71
N SER A 114 -7.33 -13.74 4.34
CA SER A 114 -6.49 -14.74 4.97
C SER A 114 -5.07 -14.22 4.98
N GLY A 115 -4.45 -14.39 6.13
CA GLY A 115 -3.03 -14.11 6.22
C GLY A 115 -2.25 -15.00 5.27
N PHE A 116 -1.22 -14.45 4.68
CA PHE A 116 -0.27 -15.25 3.93
C PHE A 116 0.42 -16.23 4.86
N GLN A 117 0.27 -17.54 4.59
CA GLN A 117 0.92 -18.59 5.36
C GLN A 117 2.19 -19.05 4.64
N LEU A 118 3.33 -18.71 5.20
CA LEU A 118 4.64 -19.03 4.63
C LEU A 118 4.94 -20.55 4.53
N GLN A 119 4.19 -21.39 5.22
CA GLN A 119 4.31 -22.85 5.09
C GLN A 119 4.12 -23.38 3.66
N ASN A 120 3.34 -22.71 2.84
CA ASN A 120 3.09 -23.15 1.46
C ASN A 120 4.32 -22.98 0.55
N ILE A 121 5.23 -22.07 0.88
CA ILE A 121 6.50 -21.91 0.14
C ILE A 121 7.50 -22.98 0.60
N ALA A 122 7.60 -23.21 1.90
CA ALA A 122 8.47 -24.24 2.46
C ALA A 122 8.12 -25.65 1.98
N LYS A 123 6.82 -25.98 1.89
CA LYS A 123 6.37 -27.28 1.37
C LYS A 123 6.76 -27.53 -0.08
N ARG A 124 6.79 -26.51 -0.94
CA ARG A 124 7.24 -26.65 -2.33
C ARG A 124 8.77 -26.83 -2.44
N GLY A 125 9.54 -26.27 -1.50
CA GLY A 125 10.99 -26.45 -1.42
C GLY A 125 11.42 -27.72 -0.67
N ALA A 126 10.71 -28.08 0.41
CA ALA A 126 11.02 -29.21 1.27
C ALA A 126 10.69 -30.58 0.67
N ALA A 127 9.85 -30.65 -0.39
CA ALA A 127 9.67 -31.89 -1.15
C ALA A 127 10.98 -32.40 -1.79
N ARG A 128 12.03 -31.59 -1.82
CA ARG A 128 13.37 -31.96 -2.30
C ARG A 128 14.40 -32.23 -1.21
N ALA A 129 14.18 -31.82 0.02
CA ALA A 129 15.11 -32.00 1.13
C ALA A 129 14.64 -33.14 2.05
N ARG A 130 14.95 -34.37 1.69
CA ARG A 130 14.82 -35.52 2.61
C ARG A 130 15.73 -35.25 3.82
N GLY A 131 15.13 -35.03 4.99
CA GLY A 131 15.83 -35.16 6.29
C GLY A 131 16.41 -33.89 6.89
N MET A 132 16.13 -32.70 6.41
CA MET A 132 16.53 -31.46 7.09
C MET A 132 15.45 -30.97 8.04
N SER A 133 15.80 -30.82 9.31
CA SER A 133 15.04 -30.03 10.29
C SER A 133 14.81 -28.65 9.68
N VAL A 134 13.55 -28.26 9.50
CA VAL A 134 13.19 -26.95 8.96
C VAL A 134 13.59 -25.92 10.01
N GLY A 135 14.72 -25.29 9.82
CA GLY A 135 15.17 -24.17 10.64
C GLY A 135 14.16 -23.01 10.62
N PRO A 136 14.37 -21.98 11.45
CA PRO A 136 13.45 -20.85 11.48
C PRO A 136 13.31 -20.25 10.08
N PHE A 137 12.08 -20.19 9.59
CA PHE A 137 11.78 -19.68 8.28
C PHE A 137 12.05 -18.15 8.24
N LEU A 138 12.67 -17.72 7.19
CA LEU A 138 13.04 -16.33 6.96
C LEU A 138 12.39 -15.82 5.67
N ALA A 139 11.66 -14.71 5.74
CA ALA A 139 11.27 -13.93 4.59
C ALA A 139 12.20 -12.71 4.50
N PRO A 140 13.24 -12.76 3.66
CA PRO A 140 14.18 -11.65 3.52
C PRO A 140 13.52 -10.42 2.92
N HIS A 141 14.20 -9.28 3.03
CA HIS A 141 13.86 -8.08 2.28
C HIS A 141 13.64 -8.42 0.79
N GLY A 142 12.62 -7.86 0.19
CA GLY A 142 12.29 -8.09 -1.21
C GLY A 142 11.44 -9.34 -1.48
N THR A 143 11.03 -10.08 -0.44
CA THR A 143 10.13 -11.23 -0.62
C THR A 143 8.77 -10.75 -1.14
N ARG A 144 8.31 -11.39 -2.22
CA ARG A 144 7.00 -11.14 -2.81
C ARG A 144 5.92 -11.93 -2.08
N LEU A 145 4.89 -11.23 -1.62
CA LEU A 145 3.76 -11.78 -0.89
C LEU A 145 2.46 -11.38 -1.57
N GLU A 146 1.48 -12.27 -1.55
CA GLU A 146 0.16 -12.04 -2.13
C GLU A 146 -0.90 -12.03 -1.04
N PHE A 147 -1.75 -11.01 -1.02
CA PHE A 147 -2.86 -10.84 -0.10
C PHE A 147 -4.14 -10.54 -0.88
N ARG A 148 -5.28 -10.92 -0.31
CA ARG A 148 -6.59 -10.62 -0.89
C ARG A 148 -7.39 -9.76 0.08
N LEU A 149 -7.98 -8.66 -0.41
CA LEU A 149 -8.82 -7.78 0.41
C LEU A 149 -10.07 -8.52 0.91
N ALA A 150 -10.35 -8.39 2.21
CA ALA A 150 -11.55 -8.94 2.83
C ALA A 150 -12.80 -8.06 2.60
N GLN A 151 -12.59 -6.78 2.44
CA GLN A 151 -13.64 -5.77 2.27
C GLN A 151 -13.21 -4.70 1.27
N SER A 152 -14.18 -3.97 0.71
CA SER A 152 -13.88 -2.84 -0.16
C SER A 152 -13.18 -1.72 0.61
N VAL A 153 -12.31 -1.00 -0.07
CA VAL A 153 -11.51 0.10 0.48
C VAL A 153 -11.73 1.34 -0.37
N THR A 154 -12.15 2.43 0.25
CA THR A 154 -12.29 3.74 -0.38
C THR A 154 -11.03 4.56 -0.13
N LEU A 155 -10.44 5.11 -1.21
CA LEU A 155 -9.19 5.86 -1.20
C LEU A 155 -9.43 7.36 -1.06
#